data_81bea086b69b7f8757814e007b4ce7f4
#
_entry.id   81bea086b69b7f8757814e007b4ce7f4
#
_cell.length_a   1.000
_cell.length_b   1.000
_cell.length_c   1.000
_cell.angle_alpha   90.00
_cell.angle_beta   90.00
_cell.angle_gamma   90.00
#
_symmetry.space_group_name_H-M   'P 1'
#
loop_
_entity.id
_entity.type
_entity.pdbx_description
1 polymer ?
#
loop_
_entity_poly.entity_id
_entity_poly.type
_entity_poly.pdbx_seq_one_letter_code
_entity_poly.pdbx_strand_id
1 'polypeptide(L)'
;MSTDQRKGWAILKTTLIIFWIALIISGCKQGSQPAKPADTLTGGTINISVDESFKPVIDEQIKVFESSFPQAKIIAHYKPEADCLKDIFKDSATRMVIVTRGLSGKEEKFFKDSINFTPRWDELATDAICVIVNSQSKDTIFTLERLQKQLSGSMENGQQIIFDGLSATSTVRFAIDSILKGKRFDTSVVRAVTSSQAVLSYVAANENAIGLVGISWIGNPEDTVQTKMLKKVKMAYVECSHCTDSPYVKPNQLNIMTRRYPLVRGLFYILKENYAGLGSGFLNFLQYERGQLIFRRAYLGPSKMGFAIRNVMINQKLKKE
;
A
#
# COMPACT_ATOMS: atom_id res chain seq x y z
N MET A 1 84.85 -31.51 -9.71
CA MET A 1 83.51 -31.41 -9.13
C MET A 1 82.80 -32.77 -9.33
N SER A 2 82.67 -33.56 -8.27
CA SER A 2 82.25 -34.95 -8.36
C SER A 2 80.80 -35.07 -8.78
N THR A 3 80.50 -36.17 -9.48
CA THR A 3 79.16 -36.52 -10.01
C THR A 3 78.08 -36.57 -8.92
N ASP A 4 78.42 -36.68 -7.65
CA ASP A 4 77.49 -36.72 -6.50
C ASP A 4 76.95 -35.33 -6.11
N GLN A 5 77.78 -34.26 -6.25
CA GLN A 5 77.30 -32.91 -5.97
C GLN A 5 76.27 -32.42 -7.01
N ARG A 6 76.34 -32.88 -8.28
CA ARG A 6 75.34 -32.55 -9.29
C ARG A 6 74.01 -33.23 -9.06
N LYS A 7 74.00 -34.46 -8.53
CA LYS A 7 72.75 -35.18 -8.20
C LYS A 7 72.04 -34.51 -6.98
N GLY A 8 72.77 -34.12 -5.95
CA GLY A 8 72.22 -33.39 -4.81
C GLY A 8 71.56 -32.06 -5.17
N TRP A 9 72.17 -31.31 -6.08
CA TRP A 9 71.61 -30.05 -6.54
C TRP A 9 70.39 -30.18 -7.44
N ALA A 10 70.29 -31.27 -8.24
CA ALA A 10 69.13 -31.56 -9.05
C ALA A 10 67.92 -31.98 -8.16
N ILE A 11 68.15 -32.80 -7.12
CA ILE A 11 67.08 -33.19 -6.17
C ILE A 11 66.57 -32.00 -5.38
N LEU A 12 67.46 -31.08 -4.96
CA LEU A 12 67.06 -29.88 -4.20
C LEU A 12 66.23 -28.93 -5.06
N LYS A 13 66.53 -28.78 -6.36
CA LYS A 13 65.72 -27.97 -7.30
C LYS A 13 64.36 -28.56 -7.57
N THR A 14 64.27 -29.87 -7.74
CA THR A 14 62.98 -30.55 -7.98
C THR A 14 62.10 -30.50 -6.76
N THR A 15 62.62 -30.66 -5.55
CA THR A 15 61.84 -30.53 -4.29
C THR A 15 61.36 -29.08 -4.05
N LEU A 16 62.15 -28.10 -4.41
CA LEU A 16 61.76 -26.67 -4.32
C LEU A 16 60.64 -26.35 -5.34
N ILE A 17 60.70 -26.86 -6.52
CA ILE A 17 59.66 -26.67 -7.57
C ILE A 17 58.34 -27.35 -7.13
N ILE A 18 58.42 -28.56 -6.61
CA ILE A 18 57.21 -29.26 -6.12
C ILE A 18 56.58 -28.51 -4.93
N PHE A 19 57.40 -27.95 -4.02
CA PHE A 19 56.92 -27.14 -2.91
C PHE A 19 56.23 -25.84 -3.38
N TRP A 20 56.80 -25.19 -4.39
CA TRP A 20 56.18 -24.00 -4.99
C TRP A 20 54.86 -24.29 -5.71
N ILE A 21 54.75 -25.40 -6.41
CA ILE A 21 53.54 -25.89 -7.07
C ILE A 21 52.46 -26.24 -6.04
N ALA A 22 52.82 -26.86 -4.91
CA ALA A 22 51.91 -27.17 -3.82
C ALA A 22 51.36 -25.91 -3.16
N LEU A 23 52.14 -24.81 -3.03
CA LEU A 23 51.67 -23.53 -2.50
C LEU A 23 50.66 -22.83 -3.42
N ILE A 24 50.78 -22.98 -4.74
CA ILE A 24 49.85 -22.36 -5.69
C ILE A 24 48.51 -23.09 -5.72
N ILE A 25 48.45 -24.37 -5.43
CA ILE A 25 47.20 -25.17 -5.42
C ILE A 25 46.41 -24.94 -4.14
N SER A 26 47.02 -24.49 -3.04
CA SER A 26 46.34 -24.17 -1.77
C SER A 26 45.62 -22.81 -1.75
N GLY A 27 45.82 -21.96 -2.80
CA GLY A 27 45.28 -20.61 -2.88
C GLY A 27 43.90 -20.45 -3.53
N CYS A 28 43.30 -21.49 -4.10
CA CYS A 28 42.03 -21.40 -4.80
C CYS A 28 41.01 -22.34 -4.25
N LYS A 29 40.31 -21.97 -3.17
CA LYS A 29 38.90 -22.33 -2.91
C LYS A 29 38.36 -21.59 -1.69
N GLN A 30 38.38 -20.27 -1.73
CA GLN A 30 37.37 -19.52 -1.03
C GLN A 30 36.33 -19.11 -2.09
N GLY A 31 35.53 -20.07 -2.49
CA GLY A 31 34.26 -19.77 -3.14
C GLY A 31 33.53 -18.86 -2.16
N SER A 32 33.32 -17.61 -2.54
CA SER A 32 32.43 -16.71 -1.81
C SER A 32 31.10 -17.44 -1.65
N GLN A 33 30.87 -18.00 -0.48
CA GLN A 33 29.50 -18.41 -0.12
C GLN A 33 28.64 -17.18 -0.35
N PRO A 34 27.53 -17.26 -1.08
CA PRO A 34 26.62 -16.14 -1.20
C PRO A 34 26.33 -15.67 0.23
N ALA A 35 26.56 -14.40 0.49
CA ALA A 35 26.32 -13.82 1.82
C ALA A 35 24.92 -14.25 2.26
N LYS A 36 24.79 -14.86 3.42
CA LYS A 36 23.48 -15.24 3.97
C LYS A 36 22.61 -13.98 3.95
N PRO A 37 21.36 -14.06 3.50
CA PRO A 37 20.44 -12.95 3.59
C PRO A 37 20.46 -12.36 5.00
N ALA A 38 20.48 -11.04 5.12
CA ALA A 38 20.55 -10.35 6.42
C ALA A 38 19.25 -10.51 7.24
N ASP A 39 18.20 -11.07 6.64
CA ASP A 39 16.86 -11.25 7.20
C ASP A 39 16.25 -12.61 6.78
N THR A 40 15.19 -13.00 7.49
CA THR A 40 14.41 -14.23 7.26
C THR A 40 12.93 -13.86 7.13
N LEU A 41 12.06 -14.82 6.84
CA LEU A 41 10.60 -14.58 6.78
C LEU A 41 10.01 -13.98 8.07
N THR A 42 10.64 -14.20 9.22
CA THR A 42 10.11 -13.86 10.54
C THR A 42 11.07 -13.06 11.42
N GLY A 43 12.19 -12.61 10.87
CA GLY A 43 13.20 -11.85 11.63
C GLY A 43 14.10 -11.02 10.74
N GLY A 44 14.62 -9.93 11.31
CA GLY A 44 15.43 -8.92 10.64
C GLY A 44 14.75 -7.55 10.60
N THR A 45 15.30 -6.64 9.81
CA THR A 45 14.75 -5.29 9.65
C THR A 45 14.67 -4.93 8.16
N ILE A 46 13.52 -4.43 7.73
CA ILE A 46 13.33 -3.92 6.36
C ILE A 46 12.66 -2.54 6.35
N ASN A 47 12.94 -1.76 5.31
CA ASN A 47 12.24 -0.53 5.01
C ASN A 47 11.17 -0.79 3.95
N ILE A 48 9.99 -0.19 4.17
CA ILE A 48 8.90 -0.17 3.20
C ILE A 48 8.43 1.28 2.99
N SER A 49 8.03 1.63 1.77
CA SER A 49 7.40 2.93 1.48
C SER A 49 5.91 2.73 1.27
N VAL A 50 5.10 3.52 1.96
CA VAL A 50 3.65 3.34 2.01
C VAL A 50 2.97 4.67 1.69
N ASP A 51 2.01 4.63 0.77
CA ASP A 51 1.11 5.76 0.54
C ASP A 51 0.42 6.16 1.86
N GLU A 52 0.53 7.44 2.23
CA GLU A 52 0.03 7.99 3.48
C GLU A 52 -1.47 7.71 3.69
N SER A 53 -2.24 7.62 2.61
CA SER A 53 -3.68 7.27 2.67
C SER A 53 -3.97 5.97 3.40
N PHE A 54 -2.99 5.04 3.50
CA PHE A 54 -3.14 3.73 4.13
C PHE A 54 -2.47 3.62 5.49
N LYS A 55 -1.92 4.73 6.01
CA LYS A 55 -1.19 4.72 7.28
C LYS A 55 -1.94 3.99 8.41
N PRO A 56 -3.22 4.27 8.72
CA PRO A 56 -3.88 3.63 9.86
C PRO A 56 -3.94 2.11 9.74
N VAL A 57 -4.30 1.58 8.58
CA VAL A 57 -4.43 0.14 8.38
C VAL A 57 -3.08 -0.56 8.31
N ILE A 58 -2.05 0.07 7.74
CA ILE A 58 -0.72 -0.54 7.65
C ILE A 58 0.00 -0.48 9.00
N ASP A 59 -0.19 0.54 9.82
CA ASP A 59 0.32 0.57 11.20
C ASP A 59 -0.24 -0.62 12.02
N GLU A 60 -1.53 -0.93 11.90
CA GLU A 60 -2.13 -2.10 12.56
C GLU A 60 -1.60 -3.43 11.99
N GLN A 61 -1.39 -3.53 10.68
CA GLN A 61 -0.76 -4.70 10.06
C GLN A 61 0.65 -4.94 10.63
N ILE A 62 1.48 -3.92 10.67
CA ILE A 62 2.85 -3.97 11.21
C ILE A 62 2.82 -4.38 12.68
N LYS A 63 1.99 -3.73 13.50
CA LYS A 63 1.86 -4.00 14.92
C LYS A 63 1.52 -5.46 15.21
N VAL A 64 0.54 -6.03 14.49
CA VAL A 64 0.15 -7.43 14.67
C VAL A 64 1.22 -8.38 14.14
N PHE A 65 1.88 -8.06 13.02
CA PHE A 65 2.99 -8.85 12.48
C PHE A 65 4.18 -8.89 13.45
N GLU A 66 4.66 -7.73 13.92
CA GLU A 66 5.78 -7.64 14.87
C GLU A 66 5.45 -8.30 16.22
N SER A 67 4.20 -8.23 16.68
CA SER A 67 3.73 -8.95 17.86
C SER A 67 3.79 -10.47 17.69
N SER A 68 3.50 -10.96 16.47
CA SER A 68 3.58 -12.39 16.14
C SER A 68 5.02 -12.86 15.93
N PHE A 69 5.91 -11.97 15.50
CA PHE A 69 7.31 -12.23 15.18
C PHE A 69 8.23 -11.19 15.84
N PRO A 70 8.56 -11.35 17.13
CA PRO A 70 9.29 -10.31 17.90
C PRO A 70 10.70 -9.97 17.39
N GLN A 71 11.27 -10.80 16.51
CA GLN A 71 12.57 -10.55 15.87
C GLN A 71 12.43 -9.79 14.55
N ALA A 72 11.20 -9.53 14.08
CA ALA A 72 10.93 -8.79 12.88
C ALA A 72 10.72 -7.29 13.19
N LYS A 73 11.28 -6.44 12.35
CA LYS A 73 11.08 -4.98 12.39
C LYS A 73 10.76 -4.44 10.99
N ILE A 74 9.58 -3.86 10.84
CA ILE A 74 9.14 -3.21 9.61
C ILE A 74 9.19 -1.69 9.82
N ILE A 75 10.04 -1.00 9.10
CA ILE A 75 10.15 0.47 9.14
C ILE A 75 9.35 1.03 7.97
N ALA A 76 8.16 1.57 8.26
CA ALA A 76 7.30 2.17 7.26
C ALA A 76 7.57 3.67 7.10
N HIS A 77 7.82 4.09 5.86
CA HIS A 77 7.97 5.48 5.45
C HIS A 77 6.70 5.93 4.74
N TYR A 78 5.86 6.71 5.42
CA TYR A 78 4.62 7.23 4.87
C TYR A 78 4.88 8.48 4.03
N LYS A 79 4.49 8.42 2.75
CA LYS A 79 4.79 9.45 1.74
C LYS A 79 3.64 9.57 0.75
N PRO A 80 3.60 10.64 -0.07
CA PRO A 80 2.75 10.67 -1.25
C PRO A 80 3.05 9.50 -2.21
N GLU A 81 2.03 8.98 -2.88
CA GLU A 81 2.14 7.81 -3.75
C GLU A 81 3.27 7.91 -4.78
N ALA A 82 3.42 9.07 -5.42
CA ALA A 82 4.46 9.27 -6.43
C ALA A 82 5.88 9.13 -5.86
N ASP A 83 6.10 9.50 -4.59
CA ASP A 83 7.39 9.35 -3.92
C ASP A 83 7.62 7.90 -3.49
N CYS A 84 6.58 7.19 -3.04
CA CYS A 84 6.65 5.75 -2.80
C CYS A 84 7.07 4.99 -4.07
N LEU A 85 6.47 5.32 -5.22
CA LEU A 85 6.82 4.72 -6.50
C LEU A 85 8.25 5.05 -6.94
N LYS A 86 8.77 6.25 -6.63
CA LYS A 86 10.18 6.58 -6.89
C LYS A 86 11.14 5.71 -6.09
N ASP A 87 10.79 5.39 -4.83
CA ASP A 87 11.65 4.60 -3.96
C ASP A 87 11.88 3.19 -4.51
N ILE A 88 10.88 2.55 -5.15
CA ILE A 88 11.06 1.21 -5.72
C ILE A 88 12.15 1.19 -6.81
N PHE A 89 12.36 2.32 -7.51
CA PHE A 89 13.35 2.44 -8.57
C PHE A 89 14.71 2.94 -8.08
N LYS A 90 14.73 3.86 -7.11
CA LYS A 90 15.92 4.64 -6.73
C LYS A 90 16.52 4.23 -5.40
N ASP A 91 15.72 3.71 -4.48
CA ASP A 91 16.18 3.35 -3.13
C ASP A 91 16.41 1.84 -3.03
N SER A 92 17.68 1.46 -2.89
CA SER A 92 18.07 0.05 -2.71
C SER A 92 17.64 -0.51 -1.35
N ALA A 93 17.42 0.33 -0.34
CA ALA A 93 17.02 -0.08 0.99
C ALA A 93 15.52 -0.41 1.08
N THR A 94 14.68 0.22 0.25
CA THR A 94 13.25 -0.06 0.19
C THR A 94 12.99 -1.42 -0.42
N ARG A 95 12.40 -2.33 0.36
CA ARG A 95 12.07 -3.72 -0.03
C ARG A 95 10.68 -3.86 -0.62
N MET A 96 9.72 -3.10 -0.12
CA MET A 96 8.32 -3.15 -0.54
C MET A 96 7.75 -1.74 -0.65
N VAL A 97 6.84 -1.57 -1.61
CA VAL A 97 6.03 -0.35 -1.73
C VAL A 97 4.56 -0.74 -1.67
N ILE A 98 3.75 0.02 -0.92
CA ILE A 98 2.29 -0.17 -0.79
C ILE A 98 1.61 1.10 -1.31
N VAL A 99 0.88 0.95 -2.43
CA VAL A 99 0.34 2.05 -3.24
C VAL A 99 -0.99 1.66 -3.88
N THR A 100 -1.59 2.52 -4.71
CA THR A 100 -2.92 2.27 -5.31
C THR A 100 -2.86 1.71 -6.73
N ARG A 101 -1.70 1.28 -7.21
CA ARG A 101 -1.52 0.61 -8.50
C ARG A 101 -0.32 -0.34 -8.49
N GLY A 102 -0.33 -1.32 -9.34
CA GLY A 102 0.84 -2.13 -9.65
C GLY A 102 1.82 -1.44 -10.62
N LEU A 103 2.81 -2.19 -11.06
CA LEU A 103 3.76 -1.74 -12.09
C LEU A 103 3.07 -1.67 -13.46
N SER A 104 3.41 -0.65 -14.23
CA SER A 104 3.07 -0.61 -15.65
C SER A 104 4.03 -1.48 -16.47
N GLY A 105 3.64 -1.89 -17.68
CA GLY A 105 4.48 -2.70 -18.54
C GLY A 105 5.83 -2.03 -18.89
N LYS A 106 5.90 -0.69 -18.92
CA LYS A 106 7.17 0.06 -19.09
C LYS A 106 8.06 -0.07 -17.85
N GLU A 107 7.48 -0.04 -16.67
CA GLU A 107 8.20 -0.18 -15.40
C GLU A 107 8.70 -1.61 -15.21
N GLU A 108 7.89 -2.62 -15.53
CA GLU A 108 8.32 -4.03 -15.52
C GLU A 108 9.48 -4.28 -16.50
N LYS A 109 9.38 -3.72 -17.72
CA LYS A 109 10.46 -3.80 -18.72
C LYS A 109 11.74 -3.16 -18.19
N PHE A 110 11.65 -1.99 -17.56
CA PHE A 110 12.80 -1.33 -16.95
C PHE A 110 13.51 -2.23 -15.93
N PHE A 111 12.78 -2.87 -15.02
CA PHE A 111 13.35 -3.79 -14.04
C PHE A 111 14.01 -4.99 -14.69
N LYS A 112 13.35 -5.59 -15.68
CA LYS A 112 13.89 -6.73 -16.43
C LYS A 112 15.19 -6.37 -17.15
N ASP A 113 15.22 -5.21 -17.82
CA ASP A 113 16.38 -4.78 -18.61
C ASP A 113 17.55 -4.31 -17.72
N SER A 114 17.25 -3.67 -16.56
CA SER A 114 18.27 -3.06 -15.70
C SER A 114 18.90 -4.03 -14.71
N ILE A 115 18.13 -4.95 -14.14
CA ILE A 115 18.58 -5.84 -13.05
C ILE A 115 18.21 -7.31 -13.28
N ASN A 116 17.67 -7.65 -14.45
CA ASN A 116 17.18 -9.01 -14.80
C ASN A 116 16.23 -9.62 -13.75
N PHE A 117 15.43 -8.79 -13.12
CA PHE A 117 14.48 -9.17 -12.08
C PHE A 117 13.25 -8.27 -12.17
N THR A 118 12.04 -8.84 -12.14
CA THR A 118 10.79 -8.09 -12.08
C THR A 118 10.18 -8.21 -10.69
N PRO A 119 9.97 -7.09 -9.97
CA PRO A 119 9.29 -7.11 -8.68
C PRO A 119 7.90 -7.76 -8.77
N ARG A 120 7.54 -8.53 -7.76
CA ARG A 120 6.19 -9.11 -7.65
C ARG A 120 5.22 -8.03 -7.19
N TRP A 121 4.05 -7.97 -7.79
CA TRP A 121 2.98 -7.09 -7.35
C TRP A 121 1.61 -7.73 -7.54
N ASP A 122 0.66 -7.37 -6.69
CA ASP A 122 -0.75 -7.80 -6.78
C ASP A 122 -1.60 -6.94 -5.84
N GLU A 123 -2.92 -7.08 -5.92
CA GLU A 123 -3.86 -6.39 -5.04
C GLU A 123 -3.95 -7.06 -3.67
N LEU A 124 -3.86 -6.25 -2.60
CA LEU A 124 -4.03 -6.65 -1.20
C LEU A 124 -5.48 -6.48 -0.73
N ALA A 125 -6.10 -5.38 -1.14
CA ALA A 125 -7.46 -5.02 -0.75
C ALA A 125 -8.04 -3.97 -1.70
N THR A 126 -9.35 -3.84 -1.71
CA THR A 126 -10.07 -2.74 -2.36
C THR A 126 -10.35 -1.64 -1.33
N ASP A 127 -9.90 -0.43 -1.61
CA ASP A 127 -10.10 0.80 -0.82
C ASP A 127 -11.22 1.65 -1.43
N ALA A 128 -11.71 2.63 -0.67
CA ALA A 128 -12.62 3.67 -1.15
C ALA A 128 -12.17 5.06 -0.73
N ILE A 129 -12.37 6.03 -1.62
CA ILE A 129 -12.27 7.44 -1.29
C ILE A 129 -13.60 7.92 -0.72
N CYS A 130 -13.60 8.25 0.56
CA CYS A 130 -14.78 8.79 1.24
C CYS A 130 -14.93 10.28 0.95
N VAL A 131 -16.12 10.69 0.54
CA VAL A 131 -16.53 12.08 0.57
C VAL A 131 -16.98 12.39 2.00
N ILE A 132 -16.32 13.30 2.67
CA ILE A 132 -16.63 13.72 4.04
C ILE A 132 -17.04 15.18 4.10
N VAL A 133 -17.98 15.48 4.97
CA VAL A 133 -18.49 16.83 5.24
C VAL A 133 -18.54 17.08 6.74
N ASN A 134 -18.61 18.35 7.14
CA ASN A 134 -18.79 18.70 8.56
C ASN A 134 -20.06 18.06 9.14
N SER A 135 -20.06 17.73 10.44
CA SER A 135 -21.23 17.14 11.12
C SER A 135 -22.48 18.03 11.10
N GLN A 136 -22.35 19.34 10.97
CA GLN A 136 -23.45 20.30 10.87
C GLN A 136 -23.92 20.52 9.43
N SER A 137 -23.13 20.12 8.44
CA SER A 137 -23.50 20.27 7.02
C SER A 137 -24.81 19.57 6.71
N LYS A 138 -25.71 20.27 6.01
CA LYS A 138 -26.94 19.69 5.47
C LYS A 138 -26.71 18.99 4.13
N ASP A 139 -25.57 19.27 3.51
CA ASP A 139 -25.17 18.79 2.22
C ASP A 139 -24.42 17.45 2.35
N THR A 140 -25.14 16.37 2.23
CA THR A 140 -24.63 15.00 2.50
C THR A 140 -24.82 14.03 1.33
N ILE A 141 -25.28 14.53 0.16
CA ILE A 141 -25.59 13.70 -1.01
C ILE A 141 -24.87 14.27 -2.23
N PHE A 142 -24.08 13.43 -2.89
CA PHE A 142 -23.27 13.83 -4.04
C PHE A 142 -23.49 12.89 -5.23
N THR A 143 -23.68 13.47 -6.43
CA THR A 143 -23.54 12.74 -7.69
C THR A 143 -22.09 12.87 -8.17
N LEU A 144 -21.66 11.97 -9.05
CA LEU A 144 -20.34 12.09 -9.69
C LEU A 144 -20.24 13.36 -10.53
N GLU A 145 -21.30 13.73 -11.21
CA GLU A 145 -21.37 14.98 -11.98
C GLU A 145 -21.21 16.20 -11.09
N ARG A 146 -21.86 16.20 -9.93
CA ARG A 146 -21.72 17.28 -8.95
C ARG A 146 -20.28 17.41 -8.42
N LEU A 147 -19.66 16.28 -8.06
CA LEU A 147 -18.26 16.27 -7.64
C LEU A 147 -17.33 16.78 -8.75
N GLN A 148 -17.61 16.41 -10.00
CA GLN A 148 -16.85 16.90 -11.15
C GLN A 148 -17.00 18.41 -11.32
N LYS A 149 -18.24 18.96 -11.27
CA LYS A 149 -18.49 20.39 -11.35
C LYS A 149 -17.85 21.16 -10.20
N GLN A 150 -17.90 20.59 -8.99
CA GLN A 150 -17.26 21.18 -7.79
C GLN A 150 -15.75 21.28 -7.97
N LEU A 151 -15.10 20.20 -8.41
CA LEU A 151 -13.65 20.16 -8.65
C LEU A 151 -13.19 21.05 -9.81
N SER A 152 -14.03 21.25 -10.82
CA SER A 152 -13.74 22.11 -11.98
C SER A 152 -14.05 23.59 -11.77
N GLY A 153 -14.50 24.00 -10.57
CA GLY A 153 -14.87 25.39 -10.30
C GLY A 153 -16.17 25.84 -10.96
N SER A 154 -16.96 24.91 -11.54
CA SER A 154 -18.21 25.24 -12.25
C SER A 154 -19.41 25.41 -11.32
N MET A 155 -19.20 25.43 -10.00
CA MET A 155 -20.24 25.62 -8.99
C MET A 155 -19.90 26.83 -8.10
N GLU A 156 -20.76 27.84 -8.11
CA GLU A 156 -20.62 29.04 -7.29
C GLU A 156 -21.35 28.88 -5.93
N ASN A 157 -20.99 27.85 -5.15
CA ASN A 157 -21.64 27.57 -3.87
C ASN A 157 -20.75 27.83 -2.64
N GLY A 158 -19.54 28.40 -2.86
CA GLY A 158 -18.59 28.72 -1.79
C GLY A 158 -17.97 27.51 -1.09
N GLN A 159 -18.24 26.28 -1.55
CA GLN A 159 -17.66 25.06 -0.96
C GLN A 159 -16.25 24.84 -1.49
N GLN A 160 -15.33 24.41 -0.62
CA GLN A 160 -13.97 24.03 -0.95
C GLN A 160 -13.76 22.54 -0.86
N ILE A 161 -13.08 21.96 -1.83
CA ILE A 161 -12.63 20.54 -1.75
C ILE A 161 -11.23 20.49 -1.17
N ILE A 162 -11.06 19.66 -0.15
CA ILE A 162 -9.84 19.55 0.64
C ILE A 162 -9.16 18.20 0.33
N PHE A 163 -7.88 18.28 -0.08
CA PHE A 163 -7.02 17.12 -0.36
C PHE A 163 -5.82 17.09 0.59
N ASP A 164 -5.24 15.90 0.72
CA ASP A 164 -4.00 15.59 1.42
C ASP A 164 -2.72 16.02 0.67
N GLY A 165 -2.85 16.84 -0.36
CA GLY A 165 -1.79 17.38 -1.22
C GLY A 165 -2.39 18.01 -2.47
N LEU A 166 -1.57 18.72 -3.29
CA LEU A 166 -2.00 19.31 -4.57
C LEU A 166 -1.67 18.42 -5.79
N SER A 167 -0.70 17.54 -5.61
CA SER A 167 -0.23 16.65 -6.69
C SER A 167 0.29 15.33 -6.12
N ALA A 168 0.94 14.50 -6.61
CA ALA A 168 1.71 13.38 -6.04
C ALA A 168 0.97 12.38 -5.12
N THR A 169 -0.18 12.74 -4.52
CA THR A 169 -0.97 11.84 -3.68
C THR A 169 -1.90 10.96 -4.51
N SER A 170 -2.20 9.78 -4.03
CA SER A 170 -3.11 8.85 -4.70
C SER A 170 -4.54 9.35 -4.74
N THR A 171 -4.97 10.12 -3.72
CA THR A 171 -6.30 10.72 -3.65
C THR A 171 -6.50 11.77 -4.75
N VAL A 172 -5.49 12.64 -4.96
CA VAL A 172 -5.50 13.62 -6.05
C VAL A 172 -5.48 12.94 -7.43
N ARG A 173 -4.59 11.95 -7.61
CA ARG A 173 -4.54 11.19 -8.86
C ARG A 173 -5.88 10.51 -9.16
N PHE A 174 -6.48 9.86 -8.15
CA PHE A 174 -7.80 9.24 -8.30
C PHE A 174 -8.88 10.25 -8.71
N ALA A 175 -8.90 11.45 -8.10
CA ALA A 175 -9.87 12.48 -8.44
C ALA A 175 -9.70 12.96 -9.89
N ILE A 176 -8.45 13.16 -10.35
CA ILE A 176 -8.15 13.54 -11.73
C ILE A 176 -8.57 12.44 -12.70
N ASP A 177 -8.17 11.20 -12.46
CA ASP A 177 -8.39 10.08 -13.38
C ASP A 177 -9.87 9.66 -13.42
N SER A 178 -10.50 9.48 -12.25
CA SER A 178 -11.82 8.85 -12.12
C SER A 178 -12.97 9.86 -12.11
N ILE A 179 -12.81 11.02 -11.47
CA ILE A 179 -13.88 12.03 -11.37
C ILE A 179 -13.76 13.04 -12.51
N LEU A 180 -12.58 13.63 -12.71
CA LEU A 180 -12.33 14.65 -13.74
C LEU A 180 -12.01 14.07 -15.11
N LYS A 181 -11.81 12.75 -15.22
CA LYS A 181 -11.50 12.03 -16.48
C LYS A 181 -10.30 12.65 -17.21
N GLY A 182 -9.21 12.88 -16.46
CA GLY A 182 -7.95 13.43 -16.94
C GLY A 182 -7.90 14.96 -17.03
N LYS A 183 -8.99 15.68 -16.72
CA LYS A 183 -8.98 17.14 -16.66
C LYS A 183 -8.36 17.63 -15.34
N ARG A 184 -7.81 18.84 -15.36
CA ARG A 184 -7.28 19.48 -14.15
C ARG A 184 -8.42 20.04 -13.29
N PHE A 185 -8.22 20.05 -11.98
CA PHE A 185 -9.10 20.75 -11.06
C PHE A 185 -8.80 22.26 -11.03
N ASP A 186 -9.78 23.05 -10.62
CA ASP A 186 -9.63 24.48 -10.40
C ASP A 186 -9.01 24.73 -9.02
N THR A 187 -7.85 25.39 -8.98
CA THR A 187 -7.13 25.69 -7.75
C THR A 187 -7.82 26.72 -6.87
N SER A 188 -8.82 27.47 -7.38
CA SER A 188 -9.60 28.43 -6.58
C SER A 188 -10.57 27.74 -5.63
N VAL A 189 -11.07 26.55 -5.99
CA VAL A 189 -12.03 25.75 -5.19
C VAL A 189 -11.39 24.57 -4.48
N VAL A 190 -10.12 24.22 -4.82
CA VAL A 190 -9.38 23.12 -4.24
C VAL A 190 -8.31 23.64 -3.29
N ARG A 191 -8.27 23.09 -2.07
CA ARG A 191 -7.25 23.38 -1.07
C ARG A 191 -6.50 22.12 -0.68
N ALA A 192 -5.18 22.23 -0.60
CA ALA A 192 -4.33 21.17 -0.06
C ALA A 192 -4.00 21.40 1.42
N VAL A 193 -3.95 20.30 2.16
CA VAL A 193 -3.36 20.22 3.48
C VAL A 193 -2.28 19.13 3.49
N THR A 194 -1.60 18.95 4.60
CA THR A 194 -0.35 18.15 4.65
C THR A 194 -0.54 16.65 4.82
N SER A 195 -1.76 16.18 5.12
CA SER A 195 -2.05 14.76 5.38
C SER A 195 -3.55 14.49 5.39
N SER A 196 -3.94 13.22 5.28
CA SER A 196 -5.33 12.77 5.43
C SER A 196 -5.92 13.15 6.80
N GLN A 197 -5.12 13.08 7.88
CA GLN A 197 -5.55 13.56 9.21
C GLN A 197 -5.85 15.07 9.21
N ALA A 198 -5.06 15.85 8.50
CA ALA A 198 -5.29 17.29 8.38
C ALA A 198 -6.55 17.60 7.55
N VAL A 199 -6.89 16.78 6.53
CA VAL A 199 -8.18 16.87 5.82
C VAL A 199 -9.34 16.70 6.78
N LEU A 200 -9.34 15.64 7.59
CA LEU A 200 -10.36 15.37 8.60
C LEU A 200 -10.52 16.54 9.57
N SER A 201 -9.41 17.07 10.07
CA SER A 201 -9.40 18.19 11.03
C SER A 201 -9.94 19.47 10.40
N TYR A 202 -9.59 19.75 9.14
CA TYR A 202 -10.05 20.91 8.42
C TYR A 202 -11.58 20.87 8.18
N VAL A 203 -12.08 19.71 7.71
CA VAL A 203 -13.53 19.52 7.48
C VAL A 203 -14.30 19.62 8.80
N ALA A 204 -13.76 19.08 9.89
CA ALA A 204 -14.37 19.18 11.22
C ALA A 204 -14.51 20.62 11.72
N ALA A 205 -13.63 21.53 11.28
CA ALA A 205 -13.60 22.95 11.66
C ALA A 205 -14.36 23.87 10.69
N ASN A 206 -14.71 23.41 9.48
CA ASN A 206 -15.28 24.24 8.43
C ASN A 206 -16.52 23.60 7.81
N GLU A 207 -17.69 24.20 7.99
CA GLU A 207 -18.98 23.67 7.52
C GLU A 207 -19.07 23.59 5.97
N ASN A 208 -18.40 24.51 5.28
CA ASN A 208 -18.40 24.58 3.81
C ASN A 208 -17.28 23.76 3.14
N ALA A 209 -16.58 22.91 3.92
CA ALA A 209 -15.53 22.08 3.38
C ALA A 209 -16.03 20.67 3.04
N ILE A 210 -15.59 20.16 1.89
CA ILE A 210 -15.75 18.78 1.45
C ILE A 210 -14.36 18.14 1.45
N GLY A 211 -14.16 17.07 2.20
CA GLY A 211 -12.88 16.35 2.22
C GLY A 211 -12.95 15.07 1.41
N LEU A 212 -11.83 14.69 0.80
CA LEU A 212 -11.64 13.39 0.16
C LEU A 212 -10.53 12.63 0.89
N VAL A 213 -10.87 11.49 1.52
CA VAL A 213 -9.93 10.67 2.31
C VAL A 213 -10.15 9.18 2.07
N GLY A 214 -9.11 8.35 2.21
CA GLY A 214 -9.25 6.90 2.19
C GLY A 214 -10.09 6.39 3.35
N ILE A 215 -10.87 5.30 3.12
CA ILE A 215 -11.76 4.72 4.14
C ILE A 215 -11.00 4.27 5.39
N SER A 216 -9.73 3.90 5.28
CA SER A 216 -8.89 3.46 6.40
C SER A 216 -8.73 4.52 7.51
N TRP A 217 -8.95 5.81 7.19
CA TRP A 217 -8.86 6.92 8.13
C TRP A 217 -10.12 7.15 8.97
N ILE A 218 -11.26 6.58 8.55
CA ILE A 218 -12.56 6.91 9.15
C ILE A 218 -13.52 5.71 9.23
N GLY A 219 -13.15 4.57 8.64
CA GLY A 219 -14.04 3.41 8.51
C GLY A 219 -14.04 2.46 9.69
N ASN A 220 -13.00 2.45 10.54
CA ASN A 220 -12.85 1.47 11.60
C ASN A 220 -13.72 1.82 12.83
N PRO A 221 -14.81 1.06 13.12
CA PRO A 221 -15.70 1.34 14.24
C PRO A 221 -15.09 0.99 15.61
N GLU A 222 -14.00 0.22 15.62
CA GLU A 222 -13.31 -0.17 16.87
C GLU A 222 -12.19 0.82 17.22
N ASP A 223 -11.79 1.70 16.29
CA ASP A 223 -10.81 2.74 16.53
C ASP A 223 -11.47 3.95 17.22
N THR A 224 -11.07 4.19 18.48
CA THR A 224 -11.62 5.28 19.29
C THR A 224 -11.31 6.67 18.75
N VAL A 225 -10.20 6.84 17.99
CA VAL A 225 -9.84 8.11 17.35
C VAL A 225 -10.77 8.37 16.18
N GLN A 226 -10.98 7.36 15.32
CA GLN A 226 -11.89 7.46 14.19
C GLN A 226 -13.34 7.67 14.64
N THR A 227 -13.80 6.95 15.64
CA THR A 227 -15.17 7.13 16.18
C THR A 227 -15.38 8.49 16.82
N LYS A 228 -14.38 9.09 17.48
CA LYS A 228 -14.43 10.48 17.95
C LYS A 228 -14.49 11.48 16.78
N MET A 229 -13.75 11.21 15.68
CA MET A 229 -13.78 12.05 14.49
C MET A 229 -15.14 12.00 13.79
N LEU A 230 -15.81 10.83 13.73
CA LEU A 230 -17.16 10.66 13.19
C LEU A 230 -18.27 11.43 13.94
N LYS A 231 -17.98 11.97 15.13
CA LYS A 231 -18.88 12.93 15.81
C LYS A 231 -18.76 14.35 15.24
N LYS A 232 -17.64 14.67 14.55
CA LYS A 232 -17.33 16.00 14.02
C LYS A 232 -17.50 16.09 12.50
N VAL A 233 -17.41 14.95 11.80
CA VAL A 233 -17.61 14.86 10.36
C VAL A 233 -18.56 13.72 10.02
N LYS A 234 -19.17 13.78 8.82
CA LYS A 234 -20.06 12.73 8.29
C LYS A 234 -19.48 12.19 6.97
N MET A 235 -19.58 10.88 6.77
CA MET A 235 -19.42 10.30 5.44
C MET A 235 -20.68 10.58 4.63
N ALA A 236 -20.53 11.22 3.49
CA ALA A 236 -21.60 11.53 2.58
C ALA A 236 -22.05 10.30 1.79
N TYR A 237 -23.25 10.38 1.23
CA TYR A 237 -23.75 9.44 0.24
C TYR A 237 -23.27 9.85 -1.14
N VAL A 238 -22.90 8.87 -1.95
CA VAL A 238 -22.51 9.07 -3.35
C VAL A 238 -23.43 8.25 -4.24
N GLU A 239 -23.77 8.79 -5.40
CA GLU A 239 -24.63 8.17 -6.38
C GLU A 239 -24.09 6.81 -6.86
N CYS A 240 -24.97 5.82 -6.88
CA CYS A 240 -24.74 4.52 -7.51
C CYS A 240 -25.55 4.45 -8.81
N SER A 241 -24.90 4.64 -9.95
CA SER A 241 -25.55 4.73 -11.25
C SER A 241 -26.23 3.43 -11.74
N HIS A 242 -25.90 2.29 -11.13
CA HIS A 242 -26.42 0.97 -11.51
C HIS A 242 -27.27 0.31 -10.40
N CYS A 243 -27.56 1.02 -9.32
CA CYS A 243 -28.35 0.49 -8.20
C CYS A 243 -29.84 0.81 -8.42
N THR A 244 -30.68 -0.21 -8.37
CA THR A 244 -32.14 -0.07 -8.51
C THR A 244 -32.87 0.13 -7.18
N ASP A 245 -32.26 -0.34 -6.10
CA ASP A 245 -32.82 -0.33 -4.74
C ASP A 245 -32.47 0.92 -3.92
N SER A 246 -31.29 1.51 -4.19
CA SER A 246 -30.82 2.70 -3.50
C SER A 246 -29.90 3.51 -4.41
N PRO A 247 -30.36 4.67 -4.92
CA PRO A 247 -29.57 5.47 -5.86
C PRO A 247 -28.35 6.15 -5.19
N TYR A 248 -28.32 6.25 -3.87
CA TYR A 248 -27.24 6.85 -3.11
C TYR A 248 -26.76 5.93 -2.01
N VAL A 249 -25.45 5.69 -1.92
CA VAL A 249 -24.84 4.74 -1.00
C VAL A 249 -23.65 5.34 -0.25
N LYS A 250 -23.44 4.85 0.97
CA LYS A 250 -22.21 5.15 1.74
C LYS A 250 -21.11 4.14 1.45
N PRO A 251 -19.84 4.50 1.68
CA PRO A 251 -18.70 3.60 1.53
C PRO A 251 -18.63 2.58 2.68
N ASN A 252 -19.66 1.76 2.85
CA ASN A 252 -19.57 0.60 3.71
C ASN A 252 -18.93 -0.58 2.97
N GLN A 253 -18.49 -1.60 3.70
CA GLN A 253 -17.75 -2.71 3.13
C GLN A 253 -18.50 -3.44 2.00
N LEU A 254 -19.80 -3.66 2.16
CA LEU A 254 -20.64 -4.29 1.13
C LEU A 254 -20.64 -3.45 -0.16
N ASN A 255 -20.89 -2.15 -0.04
CA ASN A 255 -20.96 -1.25 -1.20
C ASN A 255 -19.61 -1.07 -1.88
N ILE A 256 -18.49 -1.15 -1.12
CA ILE A 256 -17.13 -1.13 -1.68
C ILE A 256 -16.87 -2.41 -2.48
N MET A 257 -17.12 -3.57 -1.90
CA MET A 257 -16.83 -4.86 -2.51
C MET A 257 -17.72 -5.16 -3.71
N THR A 258 -18.98 -4.75 -3.66
CA THR A 258 -19.94 -4.90 -4.78
C THR A 258 -19.84 -3.78 -5.80
N ARG A 259 -18.90 -2.83 -5.61
CA ARG A 259 -18.72 -1.63 -6.46
C ARG A 259 -19.97 -0.77 -6.61
N ARG A 260 -20.91 -0.86 -5.66
CA ARG A 260 -22.06 0.04 -5.57
C ARG A 260 -21.61 1.46 -5.22
N TYR A 261 -20.61 1.58 -4.34
CA TYR A 261 -19.93 2.85 -4.09
C TYR A 261 -18.94 3.11 -5.23
N PRO A 262 -19.06 4.24 -5.97
CA PRO A 262 -18.31 4.40 -7.23
C PRO A 262 -16.85 4.81 -7.03
N LEU A 263 -16.49 5.41 -5.88
CA LEU A 263 -15.15 5.93 -5.64
C LEU A 263 -14.25 4.86 -4.99
N VAL A 264 -14.09 3.72 -5.66
CA VAL A 264 -13.26 2.60 -5.19
C VAL A 264 -11.97 2.51 -5.97
N ARG A 265 -10.90 2.06 -5.28
CA ARG A 265 -9.56 1.87 -5.86
C ARG A 265 -8.89 0.64 -5.23
N GLY A 266 -7.91 0.08 -5.90
CA GLY A 266 -7.12 -1.01 -5.35
C GLY A 266 -6.05 -0.53 -4.38
N LEU A 267 -5.66 -1.37 -3.44
CA LEU A 267 -4.45 -1.28 -2.64
C LEU A 267 -3.51 -2.38 -3.09
N PHE A 268 -2.33 -2.00 -3.60
CA PHE A 268 -1.35 -2.91 -4.19
C PHE A 268 -0.06 -2.93 -3.39
N TYR A 269 0.61 -4.06 -3.42
CA TYR A 269 2.02 -4.13 -3.03
C TYR A 269 2.90 -4.26 -4.28
N ILE A 270 4.14 -3.79 -4.17
CA ILE A 270 5.23 -4.05 -5.12
C ILE A 270 6.41 -4.49 -4.28
N LEU A 271 6.82 -5.76 -4.39
CA LEU A 271 7.89 -6.37 -3.60
C LEU A 271 9.14 -6.57 -4.45
N LYS A 272 10.21 -5.85 -4.11
CA LYS A 272 11.54 -5.93 -4.72
C LYS A 272 12.44 -6.90 -3.91
N GLU A 273 12.07 -8.16 -3.88
CA GLU A 273 12.79 -9.19 -3.14
C GLU A 273 12.79 -10.49 -3.94
N ASN A 274 13.99 -11.06 -4.19
CA ASN A 274 14.20 -12.25 -4.99
C ASN A 274 14.57 -13.50 -4.16
N TYR A 275 14.41 -13.43 -2.85
CA TYR A 275 14.66 -14.52 -1.91
C TYR A 275 13.56 -14.56 -0.82
N ALA A 276 13.59 -15.58 0.04
CA ALA A 276 12.63 -15.72 1.14
C ALA A 276 13.07 -14.88 2.36
N GLY A 277 12.98 -13.56 2.24
CA GLY A 277 13.32 -12.61 3.29
C GLY A 277 12.10 -12.06 4.02
N LEU A 278 12.33 -11.04 4.87
CA LEU A 278 11.30 -10.45 5.73
C LEU A 278 10.20 -9.75 4.94
N GLY A 279 10.52 -9.20 3.77
CA GLY A 279 9.50 -8.63 2.87
C GLY A 279 8.51 -9.67 2.38
N SER A 280 9.00 -10.86 2.00
CA SER A 280 8.14 -12.00 1.65
C SER A 280 7.35 -12.52 2.85
N GLY A 281 7.93 -12.52 4.06
CA GLY A 281 7.24 -12.89 5.29
C GLY A 281 6.09 -11.93 5.63
N PHE A 282 6.35 -10.62 5.55
CA PHE A 282 5.32 -9.61 5.77
C PHE A 282 4.23 -9.65 4.68
N LEU A 283 4.61 -9.85 3.42
CA LEU A 283 3.63 -10.03 2.33
C LEU A 283 2.73 -11.25 2.58
N ASN A 284 3.28 -12.37 2.97
CA ASN A 284 2.50 -13.56 3.32
C ASN A 284 1.49 -13.23 4.43
N PHE A 285 1.92 -12.52 5.47
CA PHE A 285 1.01 -12.10 6.54
C PHE A 285 -0.12 -11.21 6.00
N LEU A 286 0.17 -10.22 5.15
CA LEU A 286 -0.83 -9.33 4.55
C LEU A 286 -1.87 -10.09 3.69
N GLN A 287 -1.45 -11.14 2.99
CA GLN A 287 -2.29 -11.92 2.07
C GLN A 287 -3.07 -13.06 2.73
N TYR A 288 -2.66 -13.51 3.93
CA TYR A 288 -3.34 -14.58 4.66
C TYR A 288 -4.38 -14.04 5.66
N GLU A 289 -5.09 -14.96 6.30
CA GLU A 289 -6.29 -14.70 7.09
C GLU A 289 -6.16 -13.52 8.07
N ARG A 290 -5.08 -13.47 8.87
CA ARG A 290 -4.90 -12.42 9.88
C ARG A 290 -4.79 -11.03 9.25
N GLY A 291 -3.95 -10.86 8.24
CA GLY A 291 -3.80 -9.60 7.52
C GLY A 291 -5.07 -9.19 6.80
N GLN A 292 -5.75 -10.15 6.16
CA GLN A 292 -7.02 -9.90 5.47
C GLN A 292 -8.14 -9.50 6.44
N LEU A 293 -8.17 -10.07 7.65
CA LEU A 293 -9.10 -9.65 8.71
C LEU A 293 -8.85 -8.21 9.20
N ILE A 294 -7.58 -7.77 9.24
CA ILE A 294 -7.24 -6.37 9.58
C ILE A 294 -7.76 -5.43 8.49
N PHE A 295 -7.55 -5.75 7.19
CA PHE A 295 -8.15 -4.97 6.10
C PHE A 295 -9.67 -4.90 6.22
N ARG A 296 -10.32 -6.04 6.51
CA ARG A 296 -11.77 -6.09 6.72
C ARG A 296 -12.22 -5.19 7.86
N ARG A 297 -11.52 -5.21 9.00
CA ARG A 297 -11.84 -4.38 10.17
C ARG A 297 -11.72 -2.88 9.86
N ALA A 298 -10.74 -2.50 9.05
CA ALA A 298 -10.56 -1.13 8.56
C ALA A 298 -11.53 -0.74 7.43
N TYR A 299 -12.55 -1.54 7.15
CA TYR A 299 -13.57 -1.37 6.10
C TYR A 299 -13.07 -1.48 4.67
N LEU A 300 -11.84 -1.89 4.43
CA LEU A 300 -11.40 -2.26 3.10
C LEU A 300 -12.01 -3.60 2.66
N GLY A 301 -12.13 -3.82 1.36
CA GLY A 301 -12.51 -5.11 0.79
C GLY A 301 -11.28 -6.02 0.67
N PRO A 302 -11.11 -7.08 1.49
CA PRO A 302 -9.96 -7.98 1.39
C PRO A 302 -9.94 -8.71 0.05
N SER A 303 -8.77 -8.76 -0.63
CA SER A 303 -8.68 -9.38 -1.98
C SER A 303 -8.63 -10.91 -1.95
N LYS A 304 -8.18 -11.50 -0.84
CA LYS A 304 -8.00 -12.96 -0.69
C LYS A 304 -9.06 -13.63 0.19
N MET A 305 -10.06 -12.90 0.67
CA MET A 305 -11.21 -13.44 1.39
C MET A 305 -12.46 -13.37 0.51
N GLY A 306 -12.99 -14.50 0.09
CA GLY A 306 -14.26 -14.56 -0.62
C GLY A 306 -15.43 -14.16 0.28
N PHE A 307 -16.27 -13.24 -0.17
CA PHE A 307 -17.55 -12.94 0.48
C PHE A 307 -18.67 -13.65 -0.28
N ALA A 308 -19.29 -14.65 0.35
CA ALA A 308 -20.52 -15.23 -0.17
C ALA A 308 -21.71 -14.43 0.37
N ILE A 309 -22.46 -13.78 -0.51
CA ILE A 309 -23.77 -13.24 -0.17
C ILE A 309 -24.72 -14.43 -0.10
N ARG A 310 -25.17 -14.80 1.10
CA ARG A 310 -26.21 -15.80 1.29
C ARG A 310 -27.56 -15.11 1.34
N ASN A 311 -28.41 -15.34 0.35
CA ASN A 311 -29.80 -15.01 0.45
C ASN A 311 -30.47 -16.04 1.39
N VAL A 312 -30.76 -15.63 2.62
CA VAL A 312 -31.49 -16.48 3.58
C VAL A 312 -32.95 -16.08 3.54
N MET A 313 -33.82 -16.93 3.04
CA MET A 313 -35.26 -16.79 3.26
C MET A 313 -35.58 -17.38 4.62
N ILE A 314 -35.92 -16.52 5.58
CA ILE A 314 -36.41 -16.94 6.89
C ILE A 314 -37.90 -17.25 6.77
N ASN A 315 -38.24 -18.50 6.51
CA ASN A 315 -39.61 -19.00 6.55
C ASN A 315 -40.00 -19.34 8.02
N GLN A 316 -39.91 -18.37 8.92
CA GLN A 316 -40.51 -18.49 10.24
C GLN A 316 -41.85 -17.80 10.28
N LYS A 317 -42.95 -18.59 10.38
CA LYS A 317 -44.23 -18.07 10.80
C LYS A 317 -44.08 -17.60 12.24
N LEU A 318 -44.17 -16.29 12.48
CA LEU A 318 -44.31 -15.73 13.79
C LEU A 318 -45.56 -16.36 14.44
N LYS A 319 -45.42 -17.16 15.50
CA LYS A 319 -46.51 -17.54 16.36
C LYS A 319 -46.97 -16.24 17.06
N LYS A 320 -48.19 -15.82 16.79
CA LYS A 320 -48.88 -14.85 17.64
C LYS A 320 -49.19 -15.55 18.97
N GLU A 321 -48.59 -15.07 20.06
CA GLU A 321 -49.08 -15.32 21.41
C GLU A 321 -50.27 -14.45 21.68
#